data_a4cf224f7f704aed5eb4ff39b45578fe
#
_entry.id   a4cf224f7f704aed5eb4ff39b45578fe
#
_cell.length_a   1.000
_cell.length_b   1.000
_cell.length_c   1.000
_cell.angle_alpha   90.00
_cell.angle_beta   90.00
_cell.angle_gamma   90.00
#
_symmetry.space_group_name_H-M   'P 1'
#
loop_
_entity.id
_entity.type
_entity.pdbx_description
1 polymer ?
#
loop_
_entity_poly.entity_id
_entity_poly.type
_entity_poly.pdbx_seq_one_letter_code
_entity_poly.pdbx_strand_id
1 'polypeptide(L)'
;MPWDVHIFPQNVYGATKCFGEALGRVYADQHDVSCISVRLGSPRFDQSGDWDPEKPSHEISPRDTAQLFACCIDVEDLNWAVVPGISRHKKGWQDVEDACRALDYQPQDGTAFPRA
;
A
#
# COMPACT_ATOMS: atom_id res chain seq x y z
N MET A 1 -12.21 -2.50 2.21
CA MET A 1 -12.51 -1.05 2.15
C MET A 1 -11.62 -0.44 1.09
N PRO A 2 -12.19 0.25 0.12
CA PRO A 2 -11.36 0.89 -0.91
C PRO A 2 -10.43 1.93 -0.28
N TRP A 3 -9.27 2.09 -0.88
CA TRP A 3 -8.27 3.06 -0.40
C TRP A 3 -8.68 4.50 -0.69
N ASP A 4 -9.58 4.71 -1.63
CA ASP A 4 -9.99 6.02 -2.11
C ASP A 4 -11.24 6.58 -1.43
N VAL A 5 -11.76 5.93 -0.40
CA VAL A 5 -12.89 6.45 0.35
C VAL A 5 -12.47 7.68 1.16
N HIS A 6 -13.48 8.50 1.49
CA HIS A 6 -13.25 9.67 2.31
C HIS A 6 -12.65 9.29 3.68
N ILE A 7 -11.93 10.23 4.26
CA ILE A 7 -11.34 10.05 5.57
C ILE A 7 -12.44 9.79 6.60
N PHE A 8 -12.37 8.64 7.25
CA PHE A 8 -13.29 8.28 8.32
C PHE A 8 -12.54 7.45 9.37
N PRO A 9 -11.67 8.10 10.17
CA PRO A 9 -10.93 7.37 11.18
C PRO A 9 -11.85 6.92 12.31
N GLN A 10 -11.66 5.68 12.77
CA GLN A 10 -12.50 5.10 13.81
C GLN A 10 -11.87 5.23 15.20
N ASN A 11 -10.64 5.74 15.29
CA ASN A 11 -9.93 5.92 16.56
C ASN A 11 -8.85 6.98 16.41
N VAL A 12 -8.22 7.32 17.53
CA VAL A 12 -7.17 8.34 17.55
C VAL A 12 -5.97 7.94 16.69
N TYR A 13 -5.59 6.66 16.73
CA TYR A 13 -4.48 6.18 15.89
C TYR A 13 -4.77 6.41 14.41
N GLY A 14 -5.97 6.03 13.95
CA GLY A 14 -6.38 6.28 12.58
C GLY A 14 -6.36 7.76 12.22
N ALA A 15 -6.81 8.61 13.16
CA ALA A 15 -6.78 10.06 12.96
C ALA A 15 -5.36 10.59 12.78
N THR A 16 -4.36 10.06 13.53
CA THR A 16 -2.97 10.47 13.36
C THR A 16 -2.43 10.09 11.99
N LYS A 17 -2.85 8.93 11.45
CA LYS A 17 -2.45 8.52 10.10
C LYS A 17 -3.06 9.42 9.03
N CYS A 18 -4.31 9.82 9.19
CA CYS A 18 -4.93 10.78 8.28
C CYS A 18 -4.20 12.12 8.30
N PHE A 19 -3.79 12.57 9.48
CA PHE A 19 -2.99 13.79 9.62
C PHE A 19 -1.67 13.69 8.84
N GLY A 20 -0.99 12.55 8.92
CA GLY A 20 0.26 12.34 8.19
C GLY A 20 0.08 12.45 6.67
N GLU A 21 -0.98 11.85 6.14
CA GLU A 21 -1.29 11.96 4.71
C GLU A 21 -1.57 13.41 4.30
N ALA A 22 -2.35 14.12 5.09
CA ALA A 22 -2.67 15.53 4.83
C ALA A 22 -1.43 16.42 4.92
N LEU A 23 -0.57 16.17 5.90
CA LEU A 23 0.67 16.92 6.05
C LEU A 23 1.59 16.69 4.85
N GLY A 24 1.69 15.46 4.38
CA GLY A 24 2.46 15.14 3.18
C GLY A 24 1.98 15.92 1.96
N ARG A 25 0.66 16.10 1.84
CA ARG A 25 0.09 16.90 0.74
C ARG A 25 0.56 18.35 0.79
N VAL A 26 0.58 18.92 2.00
CA VAL A 26 1.04 20.31 2.17
C VAL A 26 2.50 20.46 1.75
N TYR A 27 3.36 19.54 2.18
CA TYR A 27 4.78 19.58 1.80
C TYR A 27 4.99 19.36 0.30
N ALA A 28 4.21 18.47 -0.30
CA ALA A 28 4.30 18.24 -1.74
C ALA A 28 3.91 19.49 -2.54
N ASP A 29 2.83 20.17 -2.12
CA ASP A 29 2.34 21.35 -2.82
C ASP A 29 3.22 22.58 -2.60
N GLN A 30 3.73 22.78 -1.37
CA GLN A 30 4.35 24.04 -0.99
C GLN A 30 5.87 24.00 -0.95
N HIS A 31 6.48 22.82 -0.85
CA HIS A 31 7.92 22.69 -0.65
C HIS A 31 8.60 21.82 -1.69
N ASP A 32 7.87 21.38 -2.70
CA ASP A 32 8.40 20.53 -3.79
C ASP A 32 9.07 19.26 -3.24
N VAL A 33 8.46 18.66 -2.21
CA VAL A 33 8.90 17.40 -1.63
C VAL A 33 7.97 16.29 -2.11
N SER A 34 8.52 15.28 -2.74
CA SER A 34 7.72 14.12 -3.15
C SER A 34 7.29 13.33 -1.91
N CYS A 35 5.98 13.21 -1.70
CA CYS A 35 5.41 12.52 -0.55
C CYS A 35 4.49 11.40 -1.03
N ILE A 36 4.87 10.17 -0.73
CA ILE A 36 4.07 9.00 -1.07
C ILE A 36 3.66 8.33 0.24
N SER A 37 2.37 8.32 0.51
CA SER A 37 1.81 7.68 1.70
C SER A 37 1.39 6.27 1.36
N VAL A 38 1.93 5.30 2.07
CA VAL A 38 1.59 3.89 1.89
C VAL A 38 0.63 3.49 3.01
N ARG A 39 -0.59 3.12 2.63
CA ARG A 39 -1.53 2.50 3.56
C ARG A 39 -1.15 1.03 3.68
N LEU A 40 -0.20 0.78 4.57
CA LEU A 40 0.44 -0.51 4.70
C LEU A 40 -0.53 -1.53 5.32
N GLY A 41 -0.62 -2.68 4.69
CA GLY A 41 -1.34 -3.82 5.24
C GLY A 41 -0.61 -4.45 6.41
N SER A 42 -1.16 -5.54 6.92
CA SER A 42 -0.53 -6.28 8.02
C SER A 42 0.73 -6.98 7.53
N PRO A 43 1.90 -6.67 8.09
CA PRO A 43 3.13 -7.32 7.64
C PRO A 43 3.15 -8.79 8.03
N ARG A 44 3.60 -9.63 7.12
CA ARG A 44 3.92 -11.02 7.43
C ARG A 44 5.39 -11.14 7.78
N PHE A 45 5.70 -12.10 8.63
CA PHE A 45 7.08 -12.33 9.04
C PHE A 45 7.80 -13.37 8.17
N ASP A 46 7.05 -14.06 7.29
CA ASP A 46 7.64 -15.05 6.39
C ASP A 46 7.10 -14.88 4.96
N GLN A 47 7.85 -15.41 4.02
CA GLN A 47 7.52 -15.35 2.59
C GLN A 47 6.53 -16.44 2.21
N SER A 48 6.62 -17.59 2.88
CA SER A 48 5.98 -18.84 2.49
C SER A 48 4.73 -19.13 3.29
N GLY A 49 4.29 -18.23 4.13
CA GLY A 49 3.13 -18.47 4.97
C GLY A 49 1.89 -18.87 4.19
N ASP A 50 0.97 -19.53 4.87
CA ASP A 50 -0.25 -19.99 4.28
C ASP A 50 -1.16 -18.81 3.93
N TRP A 51 -1.31 -18.57 2.65
CA TRP A 51 -2.24 -17.59 2.12
C TRP A 51 -3.56 -18.32 1.84
N ASP A 52 -4.58 -18.02 2.65
CA ASP A 52 -5.89 -18.64 2.46
C ASP A 52 -6.66 -17.89 1.36
N PRO A 53 -6.90 -18.52 0.19
CA PRO A 53 -7.59 -17.84 -0.90
C PRO A 53 -9.06 -17.55 -0.61
N GLU A 54 -9.64 -18.17 0.40
CA GLU A 54 -11.06 -18.00 0.73
C GLU A 54 -11.30 -16.89 1.75
N LYS A 55 -10.26 -16.41 2.42
CA LYS A 55 -10.39 -15.33 3.41
C LYS A 55 -9.92 -14.01 2.83
N PRO A 56 -10.67 -12.92 3.07
CA PRO A 56 -10.17 -11.61 2.74
C PRO A 56 -8.85 -11.35 3.45
N SER A 57 -7.91 -10.72 2.76
CA SER A 57 -6.63 -10.42 3.34
C SER A 57 -6.15 -9.05 2.89
N HIS A 58 -5.48 -8.38 3.81
CA HIS A 58 -4.79 -7.12 3.58
C HIS A 58 -3.34 -7.22 4.04
N GLU A 59 -2.77 -8.42 3.89
CA GLU A 59 -1.40 -8.68 4.32
C GLU A 59 -0.40 -8.34 3.24
N ILE A 60 0.85 -8.12 3.64
CA ILE A 60 1.96 -7.91 2.72
C ILE A 60 3.13 -8.76 3.17
N SER A 61 3.80 -9.42 2.22
CA SER A 61 4.97 -10.23 2.51
C SER A 61 6.22 -9.37 2.74
N PRO A 62 7.28 -9.93 3.36
CA PRO A 62 8.53 -9.19 3.54
C PRO A 62 9.13 -8.70 2.23
N ARG A 63 9.19 -9.55 1.19
CA ARG A 63 9.80 -9.11 -0.07
C ARG A 63 8.94 -8.13 -0.83
N ASP A 64 7.61 -8.25 -0.76
CA ASP A 64 6.72 -7.26 -1.36
C ASP A 64 6.81 -5.93 -0.63
N THR A 65 6.98 -5.94 0.68
CA THR A 65 7.23 -4.73 1.46
C THR A 65 8.50 -4.03 1.00
N ALA A 66 9.59 -4.78 0.89
CA ALA A 66 10.88 -4.22 0.44
C ALA A 66 10.76 -3.65 -0.98
N GLN A 67 10.12 -4.38 -1.89
CA GLN A 67 9.93 -3.92 -3.25
C GLN A 67 9.09 -2.63 -3.31
N LEU A 68 7.98 -2.61 -2.57
CA LEU A 68 7.07 -1.46 -2.58
C LEU A 68 7.79 -0.18 -2.15
N PHE A 69 8.55 -0.24 -1.06
CA PHE A 69 9.29 0.93 -0.59
C PHE A 69 10.43 1.31 -1.54
N ALA A 70 11.09 0.34 -2.16
CA ALA A 70 12.06 0.64 -3.21
C ALA A 70 11.40 1.35 -4.39
N CYS A 71 10.22 0.92 -4.81
CA CYS A 71 9.47 1.59 -5.87
C CYS A 71 9.11 3.02 -5.48
N CYS A 72 8.75 3.27 -4.22
CA CYS A 72 8.46 4.62 -3.74
C CYS A 72 9.68 5.53 -3.82
N ILE A 73 10.87 4.99 -3.57
CA ILE A 73 12.12 5.75 -3.63
C ILE A 73 12.50 6.04 -5.08
N ASP A 74 12.30 5.08 -5.97
CA ASP A 74 12.77 5.14 -7.36
C ASP A 74 11.81 5.84 -8.31
N VAL A 75 10.54 6.02 -7.95
CA VAL A 75 9.56 6.61 -8.85
C VAL A 75 9.92 8.07 -9.18
N GLU A 76 9.78 8.41 -10.45
CA GLU A 76 10.01 9.77 -10.93
C GLU A 76 8.69 10.45 -11.25
N ASP A 77 8.69 11.78 -11.20
CA ASP A 77 7.54 12.61 -11.61
C ASP A 77 6.26 12.35 -10.82
N LEU A 78 6.38 11.82 -9.61
CA LEU A 78 5.25 11.61 -8.72
C LEU A 78 5.46 12.48 -7.47
N ASN A 79 4.68 13.54 -7.37
CA ASN A 79 4.84 14.52 -6.30
C ASN A 79 4.07 14.12 -5.02
N TRP A 80 2.88 13.56 -5.20
CA TRP A 80 2.06 13.12 -4.07
C TRP A 80 1.19 11.96 -4.48
N ALA A 81 1.09 10.96 -3.61
CA ALA A 81 0.20 9.83 -3.81
C ALA A 81 -0.14 9.16 -2.50
N VAL A 82 -1.28 8.50 -2.46
CA VAL A 82 -1.66 7.57 -1.40
C VAL A 82 -1.94 6.24 -2.07
N VAL A 83 -1.23 5.21 -1.67
CA VAL A 83 -1.34 3.88 -2.30
C VAL A 83 -1.52 2.79 -1.26
N PRO A 84 -2.27 1.73 -1.57
CA PRO A 84 -2.35 0.57 -0.69
C PRO A 84 -1.05 -0.23 -0.75
N GLY A 85 -0.61 -0.75 0.39
CA GLY A 85 0.58 -1.58 0.48
C GLY A 85 0.22 -2.98 0.92
N ILE A 86 -0.13 -3.83 -0.04
CA ILE A 86 -0.49 -5.23 0.21
C ILE A 86 0.13 -6.13 -0.86
N SER A 87 0.28 -7.40 -0.54
CA SER A 87 0.51 -8.42 -1.56
C SER A 87 -0.81 -8.67 -2.31
N ARG A 88 -0.72 -9.28 -3.47
CA ARG A 88 -1.92 -9.49 -4.30
C ARG A 88 -2.75 -10.64 -3.72
N HIS A 89 -3.96 -10.35 -3.31
CA HIS A 89 -4.84 -11.35 -2.71
C HIS A 89 -6.16 -11.38 -3.45
N LYS A 90 -6.66 -12.60 -3.69
CA LYS A 90 -7.90 -12.81 -4.44
C LYS A 90 -9.10 -12.12 -3.80
N LYS A 91 -9.14 -12.10 -2.48
CA LYS A 91 -10.20 -11.45 -1.70
C LYS A 91 -9.67 -10.28 -0.87
N GLY A 92 -8.68 -9.56 -1.40
CA GLY A 92 -8.18 -8.36 -0.76
C GLY A 92 -9.22 -7.26 -0.80
N TRP A 93 -9.28 -6.46 0.26
CA TRP A 93 -10.23 -5.37 0.37
C TRP A 93 -9.62 -4.01 0.02
N GLN A 94 -8.39 -4.01 -0.42
CA GLN A 94 -7.72 -2.84 -0.98
C GLN A 94 -7.29 -3.15 -2.41
N ASP A 95 -7.41 -2.17 -3.27
CA ASP A 95 -7.03 -2.34 -4.68
C ASP A 95 -5.53 -2.09 -4.86
N VAL A 96 -4.78 -3.16 -5.04
CA VAL A 96 -3.33 -3.09 -5.25
C VAL A 96 -2.97 -2.55 -6.64
N GLU A 97 -3.90 -2.57 -7.57
CA GLU A 97 -3.63 -2.16 -8.95
C GLU A 97 -3.23 -0.68 -9.06
N ASP A 98 -3.74 0.17 -8.17
CA ASP A 98 -3.34 1.57 -8.17
C ASP A 98 -1.87 1.74 -7.81
N ALA A 99 -1.36 0.97 -6.85
CA ALA A 99 0.06 0.98 -6.54
C ALA A 99 0.89 0.44 -7.70
N CYS A 100 0.40 -0.60 -8.38
CA CYS A 100 1.09 -1.16 -9.54
C CYS A 100 1.22 -0.12 -10.65
N ARG A 101 0.16 0.62 -10.94
CA ARG A 101 0.18 1.65 -11.99
C ARG A 101 1.03 2.86 -11.60
N ALA A 102 0.90 3.32 -10.37
CA ALA A 102 1.57 4.55 -9.94
C ALA A 102 3.07 4.36 -9.73
N LEU A 103 3.49 3.19 -9.23
CA LEU A 103 4.83 2.95 -8.73
C LEU A 103 5.58 1.86 -9.48
N ASP A 104 4.97 1.23 -10.46
CA ASP A 104 5.49 0.01 -11.09
C ASP A 104 5.75 -1.10 -10.07
N TYR A 105 4.90 -1.17 -9.05
CA TYR A 105 4.95 -2.20 -8.03
C TYR A 105 4.43 -3.51 -8.60
N GLN A 106 5.21 -4.57 -8.44
CA GLN A 106 4.88 -5.90 -8.96
C GLN A 106 4.93 -6.92 -7.81
N PRO A 107 3.83 -7.00 -7.03
CA PRO A 107 3.82 -7.91 -5.89
C PRO A 107 4.01 -9.36 -6.34
N GLN A 108 4.81 -10.10 -5.61
CA GLN A 108 5.18 -11.47 -5.94
C GLN A 108 4.48 -12.52 -5.08
N ASP A 109 3.84 -12.08 -3.99
CA ASP A 109 3.20 -12.98 -3.05
C ASP A 109 1.70 -12.75 -2.99
N GLY A 110 1.00 -13.67 -2.34
CA GLY A 110 -0.44 -13.63 -2.19
C GLY A 110 -1.12 -14.82 -2.84
N THR A 111 -2.44 -14.72 -3.03
CA THR A 111 -3.25 -15.83 -3.53
C THR A 111 -3.78 -15.60 -4.94
N ALA A 112 -3.59 -14.42 -5.51
CA ALA A 112 -4.15 -14.06 -6.81
C ALA A 112 -3.29 -14.52 -7.99
N PHE A 113 -2.04 -14.91 -7.73
CA PHE A 113 -1.16 -15.38 -8.78
C PHE A 113 -1.33 -16.87 -8.98
N PRO A 114 -1.44 -17.33 -10.25
CA PRO A 114 -1.35 -18.74 -10.51
C PRO A 114 0.04 -19.20 -10.11
N ARG A 115 0.10 -20.21 -9.27
CA ARG A 115 1.36 -20.82 -8.93
C ARG A 115 1.72 -21.82 -10.02
N ALA A 116 2.84 -21.59 -10.61
CA ALA A 116 3.36 -22.52 -11.61
C ALA A 116 3.77 -23.83 -10.97
#